data_a5b5038b38c96667049dc0ce52539213
#
_entry.id   a5b5038b38c96667049dc0ce52539213
#
_cell.length_a   1.000
_cell.length_b   1.000
_cell.length_c   1.000
_cell.angle_alpha   90.00
_cell.angle_beta   90.00
_cell.angle_gamma   90.00
#
_symmetry.space_group_name_H-M   'P 1'
#
loop_
_entity.id
_entity.type
_entity.pdbx_description
1 polymer ?
#
loop_
_entity_poly.entity_id
_entity_poly.type
_entity_poly.pdbx_seq_one_letter_code
_entity_poly.pdbx_strand_id
1 'polypeptide(L)'
;MDGDYLKALIVFGALLLSMPLSAAQLDLQLGANSRIWQTEELLKHPQVQTLTVKDDVSYKKDMTYRAVPMAALLGGIKPEDHLQAVALDGFAAELAAAPLLNTQGSRAWLAIEDPAHPWPPLSAGKHSAGPFYLVWTDPQAGNISPEQWPFEVASIKRMAPVAERFPALLPDPALKADDPVNQGFALFQKNCLACHRLNGAGDAQFGPDLNIPYSP
;
A
#
# COMPACT_ATOMS: atom_id res chain seq x y z
N MET A 1 -54.14 51.65 27.50
CA MET A 1 -54.42 50.62 26.42
C MET A 1 -53.09 50.04 26.06
N ASP A 2 -52.86 48.95 26.70
CA ASP A 2 -51.53 48.27 26.79
C ASP A 2 -51.43 47.19 25.69
N GLY A 3 -50.37 47.28 24.90
CA GLY A 3 -50.10 46.38 23.82
C GLY A 3 -48.83 45.56 24.14
N ASP A 4 -49.01 44.41 24.76
CA ASP A 4 -47.93 43.41 25.02
C ASP A 4 -47.43 42.78 23.71
N TYR A 5 -46.24 43.17 23.35
CA TYR A 5 -45.50 42.42 22.25
C TYR A 5 -44.77 41.20 22.81
N LEU A 6 -45.41 40.07 22.64
CA LEU A 6 -44.86 38.74 22.94
C LEU A 6 -43.62 38.47 22.05
N LYS A 7 -42.43 38.56 22.63
CA LYS A 7 -41.16 38.20 21.96
C LYS A 7 -41.06 36.69 21.88
N ALA A 8 -41.39 36.09 20.74
CA ALA A 8 -41.11 34.71 20.44
C ALA A 8 -39.61 34.53 20.19
N LEU A 9 -38.92 33.92 21.16
CA LEU A 9 -37.53 33.52 21.03
C LEU A 9 -37.50 32.24 20.16
N ILE A 10 -37.13 32.35 18.89
CA ILE A 10 -36.86 31.18 18.04
C ILE A 10 -35.47 30.69 18.39
N VAL A 11 -35.39 29.61 19.16
CA VAL A 11 -34.15 28.86 19.40
C VAL A 11 -33.88 28.03 18.15
N PHE A 12 -33.00 28.50 17.31
CA PHE A 12 -32.48 27.75 16.16
C PHE A 12 -31.50 26.73 16.72
N GLY A 13 -31.98 25.53 17.00
CA GLY A 13 -31.15 24.38 17.35
C GLY A 13 -30.31 23.99 16.11
N ALA A 14 -29.02 24.37 16.09
CA ALA A 14 -28.10 23.88 15.10
C ALA A 14 -27.91 22.38 15.33
N LEU A 15 -28.59 21.56 14.54
CA LEU A 15 -28.35 20.12 14.44
C LEU A 15 -27.00 19.96 13.74
N LEU A 16 -25.92 19.78 14.51
CA LEU A 16 -24.63 19.37 14.00
C LEU A 16 -24.81 17.95 13.46
N LEU A 17 -25.09 17.84 12.17
CA LEU A 17 -24.95 16.58 11.44
C LEU A 17 -23.45 16.19 11.53
N SER A 18 -23.10 15.36 12.50
CA SER A 18 -21.85 14.63 12.48
C SER A 18 -21.89 13.71 11.26
N MET A 19 -21.32 14.15 10.14
CA MET A 19 -21.04 13.24 9.02
C MET A 19 -20.16 12.13 9.57
N PRO A 20 -20.52 10.85 9.40
CA PRO A 20 -19.62 9.78 9.77
C PRO A 20 -18.36 9.97 8.91
N LEU A 21 -17.23 10.23 9.58
CA LEU A 21 -15.93 10.16 8.93
C LEU A 21 -15.83 8.72 8.42
N SER A 22 -15.92 8.54 7.10
CA SER A 22 -15.84 7.20 6.50
C SER A 22 -14.51 6.59 6.93
N ALA A 23 -14.58 5.54 7.74
CA ALA A 23 -13.38 4.82 8.15
C ALA A 23 -12.67 4.30 6.89
N ALA A 24 -11.37 4.48 6.82
CA ALA A 24 -10.59 3.99 5.71
C ALA A 24 -10.66 2.46 5.64
N GLN A 25 -10.66 1.93 4.43
CA GLN A 25 -10.84 0.52 4.14
C GLN A 25 -9.64 -0.02 3.39
N LEU A 26 -9.20 -1.23 3.75
CA LEU A 26 -8.24 -2.03 3.00
C LEU A 26 -8.97 -3.19 2.31
N ASP A 27 -8.92 -3.24 1.00
CA ASP A 27 -9.51 -4.33 0.21
C ASP A 27 -8.46 -5.42 -0.09
N LEU A 28 -8.60 -6.57 0.55
CA LEU A 28 -7.80 -7.76 0.26
C LEU A 28 -8.53 -8.66 -0.73
N GLN A 29 -8.09 -8.70 -1.97
CA GLN A 29 -8.64 -9.52 -3.06
C GLN A 29 -7.80 -10.80 -3.23
N LEU A 30 -7.99 -11.77 -2.34
CA LEU A 30 -7.20 -12.99 -2.24
C LEU A 30 -7.95 -14.25 -2.71
N GLY A 31 -8.89 -14.10 -3.62
CA GLY A 31 -9.76 -15.19 -4.09
C GLY A 31 -10.79 -15.55 -3.03
N ALA A 32 -10.84 -16.83 -2.61
CA ALA A 32 -11.81 -17.30 -1.61
C ALA A 32 -11.67 -16.64 -0.23
N ASN A 33 -10.50 -16.07 0.07
CA ASN A 33 -10.20 -15.37 1.32
C ASN A 33 -10.23 -13.84 1.17
N SER A 34 -10.92 -13.33 0.15
CA SER A 34 -11.07 -11.88 -0.04
C SER A 34 -11.88 -11.26 1.10
N ARG A 35 -11.42 -10.11 1.57
CA ARG A 35 -12.05 -9.39 2.68
C ARG A 35 -11.75 -7.89 2.62
N ILE A 36 -12.76 -7.08 2.94
CA ILE A 36 -12.57 -5.67 3.23
C ILE A 36 -12.37 -5.49 4.74
N TRP A 37 -11.27 -4.88 5.13
CA TRP A 37 -10.95 -4.54 6.49
C TRP A 37 -11.20 -3.06 6.76
N GLN A 38 -11.86 -2.77 7.87
CA GLN A 38 -11.98 -1.41 8.38
C GLN A 38 -10.75 -1.07 9.26
N THR A 39 -10.33 0.19 9.26
CA THR A 39 -9.25 0.66 10.15
C THR A 39 -9.44 0.21 11.60
N GLU A 40 -10.66 0.37 12.14
CA GLU A 40 -10.96 0.01 13.51
C GLU A 40 -10.85 -1.49 13.79
N GLU A 41 -11.21 -2.35 12.82
CA GLU A 41 -11.06 -3.80 12.94
C GLU A 41 -9.58 -4.18 12.98
N LEU A 42 -8.76 -3.59 12.12
CA LEU A 42 -7.32 -3.81 12.08
C LEU A 42 -6.63 -3.32 13.35
N LEU A 43 -7.03 -2.17 13.89
CA LEU A 43 -6.52 -1.65 15.17
C LEU A 43 -6.90 -2.54 16.37
N LYS A 44 -7.91 -3.39 16.24
CA LYS A 44 -8.34 -4.38 17.25
C LYS A 44 -7.92 -5.81 16.89
N HIS A 45 -7.17 -5.99 15.80
CA HIS A 45 -6.74 -7.33 15.36
C HIS A 45 -5.93 -8.04 16.47
N PRO A 46 -6.15 -9.35 16.72
CA PRO A 46 -5.46 -10.08 17.80
C PRO A 46 -3.92 -10.04 17.72
N GLN A 47 -3.37 -9.87 16.53
CA GLN A 47 -1.93 -9.77 16.31
C GLN A 47 -1.45 -8.34 16.09
N VAL A 48 -2.29 -7.32 16.34
CA VAL A 48 -1.82 -5.92 16.26
C VAL A 48 -0.83 -5.65 17.38
N GLN A 49 0.26 -5.00 17.04
CA GLN A 49 1.27 -4.61 18.02
C GLN A 49 1.87 -3.25 17.66
N THR A 50 2.51 -2.63 18.63
CA THR A 50 3.31 -1.43 18.42
C THR A 50 4.73 -1.86 18.09
N LEU A 51 5.28 -1.35 16.98
CA LEU A 51 6.65 -1.61 16.58
C LEU A 51 7.34 -0.32 16.13
N THR A 52 8.64 -0.26 16.29
CA THR A 52 9.47 0.83 15.76
C THR A 52 10.20 0.35 14.51
N VAL A 53 9.98 1.06 13.41
CA VAL A 53 10.70 0.89 12.15
C VAL A 53 11.87 1.88 12.16
N LYS A 54 13.09 1.37 12.06
CA LYS A 54 14.30 2.17 11.97
C LYS A 54 14.48 2.68 10.55
N ASP A 55 14.95 3.93 10.43
CA ASP A 55 15.24 4.58 9.15
C ASP A 55 14.14 4.36 8.11
N ASP A 56 12.87 4.62 8.50
CA ASP A 56 11.71 4.43 7.64
C ASP A 56 11.92 5.06 6.26
N VAL A 57 11.61 4.29 5.21
CA VAL A 57 11.92 4.66 3.82
C VAL A 57 11.22 5.95 3.38
N SER A 58 9.97 6.17 3.80
CA SER A 58 9.19 7.34 3.39
C SER A 58 9.45 8.54 4.31
N TYR A 59 9.54 8.31 5.61
CA TYR A 59 9.75 9.37 6.61
C TYR A 59 11.21 9.77 6.85
N LYS A 60 12.18 8.96 6.39
CA LYS A 60 13.63 9.18 6.55
C LYS A 60 14.05 9.36 8.02
N LYS A 61 13.38 8.68 8.93
CA LYS A 61 13.61 8.68 10.38
C LYS A 61 12.98 7.45 11.03
N ASP A 62 13.27 7.22 12.29
CA ASP A 62 12.60 6.20 13.08
C ASP A 62 11.12 6.54 13.23
N MET A 63 10.27 5.57 12.94
CA MET A 63 8.82 5.70 13.08
C MET A 63 8.25 4.58 13.94
N THR A 64 7.23 4.90 14.71
CA THR A 64 6.50 3.91 15.53
C THR A 64 5.09 3.76 15.01
N TYR A 65 4.69 2.52 14.78
CA TYR A 65 3.41 2.17 14.18
C TYR A 65 2.64 1.17 15.03
N ARG A 66 1.32 1.24 14.97
CA ARG A 66 0.47 0.10 15.25
C ARG A 66 0.37 -0.72 13.96
N ALA A 67 0.73 -2.01 14.02
CA ALA A 67 0.83 -2.81 12.80
C ALA A 67 0.44 -4.27 13.04
N VAL A 68 -0.06 -4.91 11.98
CA VAL A 68 -0.39 -6.34 11.94
C VAL A 68 0.60 -7.04 11.00
N PRO A 69 1.15 -8.21 11.35
CA PRO A 69 1.99 -8.97 10.44
C PRO A 69 1.24 -9.27 9.13
N MET A 70 1.87 -9.03 7.99
CA MET A 70 1.24 -9.35 6.69
C MET A 70 0.85 -10.82 6.59
N ALA A 71 1.68 -11.72 7.11
CA ALA A 71 1.39 -13.16 7.15
C ALA A 71 0.05 -13.50 7.85
N ALA A 72 -0.40 -12.68 8.80
CA ALA A 72 -1.69 -12.87 9.48
C ALA A 72 -2.91 -12.45 8.64
N LEU A 73 -2.69 -11.57 7.67
CA LEU A 73 -3.76 -11.04 6.80
C LEU A 73 -3.87 -11.81 5.48
N LEU A 74 -2.81 -12.50 5.05
CA LEU A 74 -2.69 -13.17 3.76
C LEU A 74 -3.10 -14.65 3.80
N GLY A 75 -4.20 -14.97 4.49
CA GLY A 75 -4.71 -16.34 4.58
C GLY A 75 -4.96 -16.97 3.21
N GLY A 76 -4.41 -18.18 2.98
CA GLY A 76 -4.55 -18.92 1.73
C GLY A 76 -3.58 -18.52 0.61
N ILE A 77 -2.75 -17.51 0.82
CA ILE A 77 -1.66 -17.15 -0.09
C ILE A 77 -0.47 -18.08 0.15
N LYS A 78 0.17 -18.49 -0.94
CA LYS A 78 1.34 -19.36 -0.94
C LYS A 78 2.61 -18.59 -1.31
N PRO A 79 3.81 -19.09 -0.94
CA PRO A 79 5.06 -18.40 -1.25
C PRO A 79 5.30 -18.13 -2.74
N GLU A 80 4.78 -18.99 -3.62
CA GLU A 80 4.88 -18.86 -5.08
C GLU A 80 3.87 -17.87 -5.69
N ASP A 81 2.90 -17.41 -4.92
CA ASP A 81 1.90 -16.45 -5.41
C ASP A 81 2.52 -15.07 -5.66
N HIS A 82 1.86 -14.32 -6.51
CA HIS A 82 2.19 -12.94 -6.82
C HIS A 82 1.08 -12.02 -6.33
N LEU A 83 1.45 -10.92 -5.70
CA LEU A 83 0.52 -9.92 -5.18
C LEU A 83 0.84 -8.56 -5.78
N GLN A 84 -0.16 -7.70 -5.83
CA GLN A 84 -0.01 -6.29 -6.18
C GLN A 84 -0.67 -5.45 -5.09
N ALA A 85 0.10 -4.55 -4.48
CA ALA A 85 -0.44 -3.52 -3.58
C ALA A 85 -0.71 -2.24 -4.37
N VAL A 86 -1.94 -1.75 -4.31
CA VAL A 86 -2.36 -0.54 -5.02
C VAL A 86 -2.69 0.54 -4.01
N ALA A 87 -2.05 1.69 -4.16
CA ALA A 87 -2.26 2.88 -3.36
C ALA A 87 -3.45 3.71 -3.84
N LEU A 88 -3.89 4.67 -3.02
CA LEU A 88 -4.99 5.59 -3.34
C LEU A 88 -4.72 6.45 -4.57
N ASP A 89 -3.46 6.77 -4.84
CA ASP A 89 -3.02 7.55 -6.01
C ASP A 89 -2.83 6.69 -7.26
N GLY A 90 -2.99 5.35 -7.15
CA GLY A 90 -2.83 4.40 -8.25
C GLY A 90 -1.43 3.81 -8.40
N PHE A 91 -0.46 4.14 -7.50
CA PHE A 91 0.82 3.43 -7.45
C PHE A 91 0.57 1.93 -7.22
N ALA A 92 1.20 1.07 -8.03
CA ALA A 92 0.94 -0.37 -8.04
C ALA A 92 2.24 -1.16 -7.82
N ALA A 93 2.57 -1.48 -6.58
CA ALA A 93 3.75 -2.25 -6.23
C ALA A 93 3.55 -3.74 -6.51
N GLU A 94 4.44 -4.33 -7.30
CA GLU A 94 4.52 -5.77 -7.54
C GLU A 94 5.26 -6.46 -6.40
N LEU A 95 4.64 -7.43 -5.78
CA LEU A 95 5.13 -8.07 -4.56
C LEU A 95 5.14 -9.59 -4.70
N ALA A 96 6.29 -10.21 -4.53
CA ALA A 96 6.36 -11.65 -4.31
C ALA A 96 5.74 -12.00 -2.94
N ALA A 97 4.96 -13.07 -2.87
CA ALA A 97 4.30 -13.45 -1.63
C ALA A 97 5.27 -14.00 -0.57
N ALA A 98 6.31 -14.71 -0.98
CA ALA A 98 7.25 -15.36 -0.05
C ALA A 98 7.79 -14.41 1.04
N PRO A 99 8.35 -13.21 0.74
CA PRO A 99 8.80 -12.28 1.77
C PRO A 99 7.68 -11.77 2.68
N LEU A 100 6.46 -11.59 2.16
CA LEU A 100 5.30 -11.11 2.92
C LEU A 100 4.81 -12.12 3.95
N LEU A 101 5.06 -13.41 3.70
CA LEU A 101 4.68 -14.52 4.57
C LEU A 101 5.73 -14.83 5.65
N ASN A 102 6.88 -14.18 5.62
CA ASN A 102 7.94 -14.39 6.61
C ASN A 102 7.46 -14.07 8.03
N THR A 103 7.77 -14.97 8.96
CA THR A 103 7.53 -14.79 10.40
C THR A 103 8.82 -14.53 11.18
N GLN A 104 9.98 -14.64 10.53
CA GLN A 104 11.31 -14.41 11.09
C GLN A 104 12.18 -13.66 10.08
N GLY A 105 13.26 -13.05 10.54
CA GLY A 105 14.16 -12.25 9.71
C GLY A 105 13.47 -11.00 9.17
N SER A 106 13.62 -10.74 7.86
CA SER A 106 12.90 -9.66 7.20
C SER A 106 11.40 -9.93 7.21
N ARG A 107 10.63 -9.05 7.84
CA ARG A 107 9.17 -9.24 8.04
C ARG A 107 8.40 -8.04 7.55
N ALA A 108 7.33 -8.32 6.82
CA ALA A 108 6.38 -7.34 6.35
C ALA A 108 5.25 -7.11 7.38
N TRP A 109 4.85 -5.86 7.51
CA TRP A 109 3.80 -5.41 8.42
C TRP A 109 2.87 -4.46 7.71
N LEU A 110 1.57 -4.57 7.97
CA LEU A 110 0.62 -3.53 7.63
C LEU A 110 0.57 -2.55 8.80
N ALA A 111 1.17 -1.38 8.66
CA ALA A 111 1.01 -0.26 9.57
C ALA A 111 -0.36 0.40 9.33
N ILE A 112 -1.04 0.74 10.44
CA ILE A 112 -2.41 1.27 10.43
C ILE A 112 -2.37 2.63 11.11
N GLU A 113 -2.76 3.68 10.39
CA GLU A 113 -2.91 5.00 10.96
C GLU A 113 -4.18 5.07 11.81
N ASP A 114 -4.01 5.40 13.08
CA ASP A 114 -5.14 5.68 13.96
C ASP A 114 -5.63 7.12 13.70
N PRO A 115 -6.87 7.33 13.26
CA PRO A 115 -7.40 8.67 13.03
C PRO A 115 -7.36 9.58 14.26
N ALA A 116 -7.36 9.00 15.47
CA ALA A 116 -7.22 9.77 16.71
C ALA A 116 -5.76 10.20 16.98
N HIS A 117 -4.78 9.54 16.35
CA HIS A 117 -3.35 9.80 16.51
C HIS A 117 -2.68 9.73 15.13
N PRO A 118 -2.96 10.69 14.23
CA PRO A 118 -2.46 10.65 12.87
C PRO A 118 -0.94 10.75 12.81
N TRP A 119 -0.35 10.11 11.79
CA TRP A 119 1.08 10.22 11.55
C TRP A 119 1.44 11.62 11.00
N PRO A 120 2.70 12.05 11.17
CA PRO A 120 3.14 13.30 10.58
C PRO A 120 3.01 13.24 9.04
N PRO A 121 2.87 14.39 8.37
CA PRO A 121 2.91 14.44 6.91
C PRO A 121 4.29 13.97 6.38
N LEU A 122 4.31 13.35 5.20
CA LEU A 122 5.53 12.90 4.53
C LEU A 122 6.47 14.08 4.22
N SER A 123 5.90 15.24 3.88
CA SER A 123 6.61 16.51 3.72
C SER A 123 5.62 17.66 3.90
N ALA A 124 6.12 18.89 3.93
CA ALA A 124 5.27 20.08 4.06
C ALA A 124 4.20 20.14 2.97
N GLY A 125 2.92 20.23 3.37
CA GLY A 125 1.78 20.28 2.46
C GLY A 125 1.38 18.93 1.83
N LYS A 126 1.97 17.82 2.25
CA LYS A 126 1.59 16.47 1.83
C LYS A 126 0.76 15.78 2.92
N HIS A 127 0.15 14.65 2.54
CA HIS A 127 -0.52 13.75 3.49
C HIS A 127 0.50 12.91 4.27
N SER A 128 0.03 12.17 5.27
CA SER A 128 0.80 11.09 5.91
C SER A 128 0.93 9.90 4.95
N ALA A 129 1.68 8.86 5.34
CA ALA A 129 1.71 7.58 4.62
C ALA A 129 0.45 6.72 4.86
N GLY A 130 -0.50 7.19 5.65
CA GLY A 130 -1.76 6.52 5.95
C GLY A 130 -2.80 6.56 4.82
N PRO A 131 -3.89 5.83 5.00
CA PRO A 131 -4.31 5.12 6.21
C PRO A 131 -3.58 3.79 6.46
N PHE A 132 -3.05 3.14 5.43
CA PHE A 132 -2.31 1.88 5.50
C PHE A 132 -0.98 1.99 4.77
N TYR A 133 0.05 1.47 5.41
CA TYR A 133 1.42 1.52 4.91
C TYR A 133 2.09 0.17 5.10
N LEU A 134 2.61 -0.42 4.02
CA LEU A 134 3.40 -1.64 4.09
C LEU A 134 4.82 -1.30 4.53
N VAL A 135 5.19 -1.73 5.72
CA VAL A 135 6.50 -1.47 6.31
C VAL A 135 7.25 -2.76 6.61
N TRP A 136 8.55 -2.67 6.79
CA TRP A 136 9.39 -3.84 7.02
C TRP A 136 10.28 -3.67 8.24
N THR A 137 10.50 -4.77 8.95
CA THR A 137 11.60 -4.91 9.91
C THR A 137 12.70 -5.75 9.26
N ASP A 138 13.97 -5.40 9.52
CA ASP A 138 15.17 -6.02 8.92
C ASP A 138 15.12 -6.11 7.38
N PRO A 139 14.81 -5.03 6.65
CA PRO A 139 14.63 -5.07 5.20
C PRO A 139 15.89 -5.53 4.47
N GLN A 140 17.09 -5.27 5.00
CA GLN A 140 18.36 -5.69 4.42
C GLN A 140 18.49 -7.22 4.37
N ALA A 141 18.02 -7.92 5.41
CA ALA A 141 18.05 -9.39 5.45
C ALA A 141 17.20 -10.05 4.35
N GLY A 142 16.17 -9.34 3.86
CA GLY A 142 15.31 -9.77 2.77
C GLY A 142 15.61 -9.11 1.42
N ASN A 143 16.65 -8.26 1.35
CA ASN A 143 16.95 -7.44 0.17
C ASN A 143 15.70 -6.69 -0.33
N ILE A 144 14.96 -6.08 0.60
CA ILE A 144 13.72 -5.33 0.30
C ILE A 144 14.09 -3.95 -0.23
N SER A 145 13.60 -3.62 -1.44
CA SER A 145 13.82 -2.31 -2.06
C SER A 145 12.77 -1.29 -1.62
N PRO A 146 13.04 0.03 -1.79
CA PRO A 146 12.10 1.09 -1.41
C PRO A 146 10.71 0.96 -2.07
N GLU A 147 10.62 0.46 -3.29
CA GLU A 147 9.37 0.27 -4.03
C GLU A 147 8.46 -0.81 -3.41
N GLN A 148 9.03 -1.62 -2.50
CA GLN A 148 8.28 -2.62 -1.74
C GLN A 148 7.70 -2.06 -0.42
N TRP A 149 7.69 -0.74 -0.27
CA TRP A 149 7.10 -0.01 0.84
C TRP A 149 5.95 0.90 0.36
N PRO A 150 4.91 0.35 -0.30
CA PRO A 150 3.80 1.18 -0.74
C PRO A 150 3.08 1.78 0.47
N PHE A 151 2.84 3.08 0.42
CA PHE A 151 2.04 3.83 1.38
C PHE A 151 0.68 4.22 0.77
N GLU A 152 -0.25 4.74 1.60
CA GLU A 152 -1.63 5.03 1.19
C GLU A 152 -2.32 3.80 0.56
N VAL A 153 -1.98 2.59 1.01
CA VAL A 153 -2.47 1.34 0.40
C VAL A 153 -4.00 1.26 0.49
N ALA A 154 -4.66 1.11 -0.66
CA ALA A 154 -6.10 0.91 -0.76
C ALA A 154 -6.48 -0.56 -0.92
N SER A 155 -5.68 -1.32 -1.66
CA SER A 155 -5.95 -2.74 -1.89
C SER A 155 -4.68 -3.56 -2.04
N ILE A 156 -4.80 -4.86 -1.71
CA ILE A 156 -3.78 -5.88 -2.04
C ILE A 156 -4.49 -7.00 -2.77
N LYS A 157 -4.01 -7.33 -3.96
CA LYS A 157 -4.65 -8.27 -4.88
C LYS A 157 -3.72 -9.45 -5.17
N ARG A 158 -4.28 -10.66 -5.19
CA ARG A 158 -3.59 -11.79 -5.81
C ARG A 158 -3.68 -11.65 -7.32
N MET A 159 -2.55 -11.63 -7.99
CA MET A 159 -2.44 -11.45 -9.44
C MET A 159 -1.78 -12.67 -10.08
N ALA A 160 -1.99 -12.85 -11.37
CA ALA A 160 -1.11 -13.69 -12.16
C ALA A 160 0.30 -13.06 -12.19
N PRO A 161 1.38 -13.86 -12.30
CA PRO A 161 2.73 -13.34 -12.44
C PRO A 161 2.85 -12.31 -13.57
N VAL A 162 3.77 -11.35 -13.41
CA VAL A 162 4.06 -10.32 -14.42
C VAL A 162 4.32 -10.93 -15.81
N ALA A 163 5.03 -12.05 -15.84
CA ALA A 163 5.31 -12.78 -17.08
C ALA A 163 4.05 -13.28 -17.81
N GLU A 164 3.01 -13.64 -17.09
CA GLU A 164 1.73 -14.07 -17.67
C GLU A 164 0.87 -12.88 -18.11
N ARG A 165 0.85 -11.81 -17.31
CA ARG A 165 0.07 -10.60 -17.62
C ARG A 165 0.67 -9.80 -18.77
N PHE A 166 2.00 -9.78 -18.85
CA PHE A 166 2.74 -8.95 -19.82
C PHE A 166 3.83 -9.76 -20.54
N PRO A 167 3.46 -10.73 -21.38
CA PRO A 167 4.43 -11.57 -22.08
C PRO A 167 5.38 -10.75 -22.98
N ALA A 168 4.98 -9.55 -23.42
CA ALA A 168 5.84 -8.65 -24.20
C ALA A 168 7.05 -8.09 -23.41
N LEU A 169 7.05 -8.21 -22.07
CA LEU A 169 8.19 -7.84 -21.24
C LEU A 169 9.24 -8.93 -21.10
N LEU A 170 8.91 -10.17 -21.49
CA LEU A 170 9.81 -11.29 -21.30
C LEU A 170 11.07 -11.15 -22.15
N PRO A 171 12.25 -11.43 -21.59
CA PRO A 171 13.47 -11.64 -22.36
C PRO A 171 13.31 -12.79 -23.35
N ASP A 172 14.16 -12.78 -24.37
CA ASP A 172 14.21 -13.90 -25.33
C ASP A 172 14.48 -15.23 -24.60
N PRO A 173 13.61 -16.24 -24.78
CA PRO A 173 13.76 -17.52 -24.09
C PRO A 173 15.02 -18.31 -24.50
N ALA A 174 15.68 -17.93 -25.59
CA ALA A 174 16.98 -18.50 -26.01
C ALA A 174 18.16 -18.00 -25.15
N LEU A 175 17.98 -16.95 -24.34
CA LEU A 175 19.03 -16.42 -23.47
C LEU A 175 19.31 -17.41 -22.32
N LYS A 176 20.58 -17.48 -21.91
CA LYS A 176 20.97 -18.28 -20.75
C LYS A 176 20.38 -17.68 -19.47
N ALA A 177 20.15 -18.52 -18.45
CA ALA A 177 19.58 -18.10 -17.18
C ALA A 177 20.39 -16.99 -16.47
N ASP A 178 21.70 -16.97 -16.64
CA ASP A 178 22.65 -16.00 -16.07
C ASP A 178 22.89 -14.79 -16.96
N ASP A 179 22.15 -14.68 -18.08
CA ASP A 179 22.29 -13.55 -19.00
C ASP A 179 21.93 -12.21 -18.31
N PRO A 180 22.70 -11.14 -18.50
CA PRO A 180 22.40 -9.82 -17.94
C PRO A 180 21.01 -9.29 -18.26
N VAL A 181 20.42 -9.65 -19.40
CA VAL A 181 19.04 -9.26 -19.76
C VAL A 181 18.03 -9.87 -18.81
N ASN A 182 18.19 -11.14 -18.42
CA ASN A 182 17.32 -11.78 -17.43
C ASN A 182 17.44 -11.12 -16.04
N GLN A 183 18.66 -10.75 -15.64
CA GLN A 183 18.88 -10.00 -14.41
C GLN A 183 18.26 -8.59 -14.48
N GLY A 184 18.42 -7.92 -15.62
CA GLY A 184 17.78 -6.61 -15.88
C GLY A 184 16.25 -6.68 -15.80
N PHE A 185 15.63 -7.72 -16.36
CA PHE A 185 14.19 -7.93 -16.28
C PHE A 185 13.73 -8.13 -14.83
N ALA A 186 14.44 -8.93 -14.04
CA ALA A 186 14.12 -9.11 -12.62
C ALA A 186 14.22 -7.79 -11.83
N LEU A 187 15.25 -6.97 -12.09
CA LEU A 187 15.41 -5.65 -11.48
C LEU A 187 14.33 -4.67 -11.96
N PHE A 188 13.95 -4.70 -13.23
CA PHE A 188 12.87 -3.88 -13.77
C PHE A 188 11.53 -4.19 -13.08
N GLN A 189 11.17 -5.45 -12.95
CA GLN A 189 9.95 -5.86 -12.23
C GLN A 189 9.96 -5.35 -10.78
N LYS A 190 11.10 -5.46 -10.11
CA LYS A 190 11.23 -5.12 -8.69
C LYS A 190 11.22 -3.60 -8.43
N ASN A 191 11.85 -2.81 -9.30
CA ASN A 191 12.20 -1.42 -8.98
C ASN A 191 11.57 -0.38 -9.93
N CYS A 192 11.09 -0.78 -11.11
CA CYS A 192 10.65 0.18 -12.14
C CYS A 192 9.19 0.00 -12.53
N LEU A 193 8.69 -1.25 -12.54
CA LEU A 193 7.36 -1.60 -13.06
C LEU A 193 6.23 -0.94 -12.25
N ALA A 194 6.47 -0.57 -11.00
CA ALA A 194 5.51 0.16 -10.18
C ALA A 194 5.17 1.56 -10.72
N CYS A 195 6.10 2.18 -11.46
CA CYS A 195 5.96 3.52 -12.00
C CYS A 195 6.00 3.58 -13.54
N HIS A 196 6.67 2.63 -14.20
CA HIS A 196 6.92 2.66 -15.63
C HIS A 196 6.32 1.47 -16.36
N ARG A 197 5.92 1.71 -17.59
CA ARG A 197 5.67 0.68 -18.60
C ARG A 197 6.90 0.51 -19.48
N LEU A 198 6.94 -0.59 -20.22
CA LEU A 198 7.95 -0.86 -21.22
C LEU A 198 7.26 -1.36 -22.50
N ASN A 199 7.40 -0.68 -23.62
CA ASN A 199 6.69 -0.98 -24.88
C ASN A 199 5.16 -1.07 -24.72
N GLY A 200 4.56 -0.22 -23.91
CA GLY A 200 3.12 -0.23 -23.62
C GLY A 200 2.69 -1.31 -22.64
N ALA A 201 3.57 -2.21 -22.23
CA ALA A 201 3.25 -3.28 -21.28
C ALA A 201 3.53 -2.86 -19.83
N GLY A 202 2.63 -3.21 -18.92
CA GLY A 202 2.65 -2.84 -17.49
C GLY A 202 1.40 -2.08 -17.08
N ASP A 203 1.10 -2.07 -15.78
CA ASP A 203 -0.09 -1.41 -15.20
C ASP A 203 0.17 0.06 -14.83
N ALA A 204 1.43 0.45 -14.72
CA ALA A 204 1.84 1.76 -14.21
C ALA A 204 1.41 2.92 -15.12
N GLN A 205 1.04 4.05 -14.48
CA GLN A 205 0.61 5.26 -15.16
C GLN A 205 1.36 6.53 -14.74
N PHE A 206 2.38 6.40 -13.86
CA PHE A 206 3.09 7.55 -13.30
C PHE A 206 4.23 8.05 -14.17
N GLY A 207 5.07 7.11 -14.61
CA GLY A 207 6.24 7.42 -15.40
C GLY A 207 6.00 7.23 -16.90
N PRO A 208 6.86 7.80 -17.75
CA PRO A 208 6.82 7.54 -19.18
C PRO A 208 7.12 6.07 -19.48
N ASP A 209 6.64 5.60 -20.63
CA ASP A 209 7.04 4.31 -21.18
C ASP A 209 8.52 4.35 -21.58
N LEU A 210 9.31 3.40 -21.09
CA LEU A 210 10.77 3.49 -21.19
C LEU A 210 11.35 3.24 -22.60
N ASN A 211 10.59 2.59 -23.48
CA ASN A 211 11.03 2.30 -24.87
C ASN A 211 10.28 3.10 -25.94
N ILE A 212 9.34 3.93 -25.56
CA ILE A 212 8.65 4.82 -26.48
C ILE A 212 9.35 6.19 -26.37
N PRO A 213 9.81 6.79 -27.49
CA PRO A 213 10.42 8.11 -27.46
C PRO A 213 9.47 9.11 -26.76
N TYR A 214 9.93 9.70 -25.68
CA TYR A 214 9.20 10.76 -25.01
C TYR A 214 9.20 12.01 -25.88
N SER A 215 8.03 12.43 -26.33
CA SER A 215 7.83 13.75 -26.90
C SER A 215 7.28 14.66 -25.81
N PRO A 216 8.03 15.69 -25.38
CA PRO A 216 7.54 16.66 -24.40
C PRO A 216 6.36 17.48 -24.92
#